data_96e28bf1a09e3ecb71b100823169c82c
#
_entry.id   96e28bf1a09e3ecb71b100823169c82c
#
_cell.length_a   1.000
_cell.length_b   1.000
_cell.length_c   1.000
_cell.angle_alpha   90.00
_cell.angle_beta   90.00
_cell.angle_gamma   90.00
#
_symmetry.space_group_name_H-M   'P 1'
#
loop_
_entity.id
_entity.type
_entity.pdbx_description
1 polymer ?
#
loop_
_entity_poly.entity_id
_entity_poly.type
_entity_poly.pdbx_seq_one_letter_code
_entity_poly.pdbx_strand_id
1 'polypeptide(L)' 'MKYKIVRSGEKDELEEKVNRLLKKGWKVIGGVSVCGGYGHAHFHQAMSKGGRR' A
#
# COMPACT_ATOMS: atom_id res chain seq x y z
N MET A 1 12.40 3.29 11.87
CA MET A 1 11.73 2.70 10.70
C MET A 1 10.25 2.53 10.99
N LYS A 2 9.43 2.85 10.03
CA LYS A 2 7.98 2.72 10.17
C LYS A 2 7.45 1.74 9.14
N TYR A 3 6.40 1.07 9.49
CA TYR A 3 5.79 0.07 8.64
C TYR A 3 4.29 0.32 8.56
N LYS A 4 3.73 0.19 7.38
CA LYS A 4 2.32 0.47 7.19
C LYS A 4 1.75 -0.45 6.12
N ILE A 5 0.53 -0.88 6.34
CA ILE A 5 -0.19 -1.63 5.32
C ILE A 5 -1.32 -0.76 4.81
N VAL A 6 -1.28 -0.45 3.53
CA VAL A 6 -2.31 0.36 2.89
C VAL A 6 -3.33 -0.57 2.27
N ARG A 7 -4.58 -0.32 2.56
CA ARG A 7 -5.67 -1.16 2.06
C ARG A 7 -6.70 -0.32 1.33
N SER A 8 -7.27 -0.88 0.29
CA SER A 8 -8.32 -0.22 -0.44
C SER A 8 -9.19 -1.25 -1.13
N GLY A 9 -10.44 -0.90 -1.36
CA GLY A 9 -11.36 -1.75 -2.10
C GLY A 9 -11.26 -1.60 -3.60
N GLU A 10 -10.49 -0.62 -4.07
CA GLU A 10 -10.32 -0.37 -5.48
C GLU A 10 -8.85 -0.12 -5.78
N LYS A 11 -8.40 -0.67 -6.91
CA LYS A 11 -6.98 -0.55 -7.23
C LYS A 11 -6.58 0.90 -7.54
N ASP A 12 -7.47 1.66 -8.18
CA ASP A 12 -7.17 3.05 -8.50
C ASP A 12 -6.97 3.85 -7.21
N GLU A 13 -7.81 3.58 -6.23
CA GLU A 13 -7.70 4.25 -4.95
C GLU A 13 -6.43 3.85 -4.23
N LEU A 14 -6.07 2.57 -4.33
CA LEU A 14 -4.84 2.09 -3.73
C LEU A 14 -3.64 2.79 -4.36
N GLU A 15 -3.65 2.91 -5.69
CA GLU A 15 -2.55 3.58 -6.39
C GLU A 15 -2.40 5.01 -5.91
N GLU A 16 -3.51 5.71 -5.73
CA GLU A 16 -3.47 7.07 -5.24
C GLU A 16 -2.85 7.15 -3.86
N LYS A 17 -3.29 6.27 -2.98
CA LYS A 17 -2.77 6.26 -1.61
C LYS A 17 -1.28 5.95 -1.59
N VAL A 18 -0.87 4.97 -2.38
CA VAL A 18 0.53 4.59 -2.44
C VAL A 18 1.37 5.73 -3.00
N ASN A 19 0.91 6.35 -4.08
CA ASN A 19 1.64 7.45 -4.69
C ASN A 19 1.80 8.61 -3.72
N ARG A 20 0.77 8.88 -2.94
CA ARG A 20 0.83 9.94 -1.95
C ARG A 20 1.90 9.65 -0.89
N LEU A 21 1.98 8.39 -0.48
CA LEU A 21 2.97 8.00 0.52
C LEU A 21 4.37 8.00 -0.07
N LEU A 22 4.51 7.63 -1.34
CA LEU A 22 5.81 7.67 -1.99
C LEU A 22 6.37 9.08 -1.99
N LYS A 23 5.52 10.07 -2.17
CA LYS A 23 5.97 11.46 -2.13
C LYS A 23 6.44 11.87 -0.75
N LYS A 24 5.99 11.16 0.28
CA LYS A 24 6.37 11.46 1.65
C LYS A 24 7.59 10.66 2.11
N GLY A 25 8.18 9.89 1.22
CA GLY A 25 9.39 9.15 1.54
C GLY A 25 9.16 7.68 1.89
N TRP A 26 7.92 7.22 1.76
CA TRP A 26 7.63 5.80 1.98
C TRP A 26 8.07 4.98 0.78
N LYS A 27 8.38 3.72 1.02
CA LYS A 27 8.77 2.80 -0.04
C LYS A 27 7.86 1.59 -0.03
N VAL A 28 7.57 1.05 -1.20
CA VAL A 28 6.75 -0.16 -1.29
C VAL A 28 7.62 -1.37 -0.98
N ILE A 29 7.01 -2.36 -0.35
CA ILE A 29 7.67 -3.61 -0.02
C ILE A 29 6.89 -4.71 -0.73
N GLY A 30 7.55 -5.38 -1.69
CA GLY A 30 6.91 -6.46 -2.42
C GLY A 30 5.80 -5.96 -3.31
N GLY A 31 4.98 -6.88 -3.76
CA GLY A 31 3.89 -6.57 -4.66
C GLY A 31 2.60 -6.34 -3.91
N VAL A 32 1.57 -6.03 -4.67
CA VAL A 32 0.23 -5.83 -4.12
C VAL A 32 -0.41 -7.18 -3.85
N SER A 33 -1.00 -7.32 -2.68
CA SER A 33 -1.76 -8.51 -2.32
C SER A 33 -3.22 -8.26 -2.54
N VAL A 34 -3.93 -9.25 -3.02
CA VAL A 34 -5.36 -9.16 -3.23
C VAL A 34 -6.04 -10.19 -2.37
N CYS A 35 -7.00 -9.75 -1.60
CA CYS A 35 -7.80 -10.64 -0.78
C CYS A 35 -9.25 -10.32 -1.03
N GLY A 36 -10.06 -11.31 -1.28
CA GLY A 36 -11.45 -11.05 -1.53
C GLY A 36 -12.25 -12.31 -1.69
N GLY A 37 -13.55 -12.13 -1.69
CA GLY A 37 -14.49 -13.21 -1.91
C GLY A 37 -15.88 -12.64 -2.01
N TYR A 38 -16.78 -13.37 -2.65
CA TYR A 38 -18.17 -12.98 -2.76
C TYR A 38 -18.36 -11.58 -3.32
N GLY A 39 -17.62 -11.28 -4.39
CA GLY A 39 -17.78 -10.00 -5.05
C GLY A 39 -17.05 -8.84 -4.44
N HIS A 40 -16.32 -9.09 -3.37
CA HIS A 40 -15.53 -8.04 -2.73
C HIS A 40 -14.05 -8.36 -2.88
N ALA A 41 -13.28 -7.36 -3.23
CA ALA A 41 -11.84 -7.51 -3.34
C ALA A 41 -11.18 -6.37 -2.58
N HIS A 42 -10.16 -6.72 -1.83
CA HIS A 42 -9.38 -5.72 -1.11
C HIS A 42 -7.93 -5.84 -1.54
N PHE A 43 -7.36 -4.71 -1.84
CA PHE A 43 -5.96 -4.65 -2.27
C PHE A 43 -5.13 -4.12 -1.12
N HIS A 44 -3.99 -4.75 -0.91
CA HIS A 44 -3.10 -4.38 0.19
C HIS A 44 -1.71 -4.15 -0.34
N GLN A 45 -1.05 -3.15 0.19
CA GLN A 45 0.34 -2.86 -0.16
C GLN A 45 1.10 -2.51 1.11
N ALA A 46 2.14 -3.28 1.37
CA ALA A 46 3.00 -3.00 2.51
C ALA A 46 3.99 -1.91 2.14
N MET A 47 4.21 -1.00 3.05
CA MET A 47 5.12 0.10 2.82
C MET A 47 5.95 0.35 4.07
N SER A 48 7.14 0.84 3.88
CA SER A 48 8.01 1.19 5.01
C SER A 48 8.63 2.56 4.77
N LYS A 49 8.93 3.21 5.87
CA LYS A 49 9.63 4.49 5.83
C LYS A 49 10.82 4.37 6.76
N GLY A 50 12.01 4.24 6.16
CA GLY A 50 13.22 4.12 6.93
C GLY A 50 13.78 5.48 7.26
N GLY A 51 14.44 5.52 8.29
CA GLY A 51 15.20 6.68 8.62
C GLY A 51 16.43 6.71 7.76
N ARG A 52 17.26 6.98 7.83
CA ARG A 52 18.26 7.00 7.13
C ARG A 52 19.31 6.25 7.15
N ARG A 53 19.53 6.03 7.06
CA ARG A 53 20.28 5.54 6.87
C ARG A 53 20.86 5.48 7.18
#